data_bfcb6c09f0334566031e98dde8388e37
#
_entry.id   bfcb6c09f0334566031e98dde8388e37
#
_cell.length_a   1.000
_cell.length_b   1.000
_cell.length_c   1.000
_cell.angle_alpha   90.00
_cell.angle_beta   90.00
_cell.angle_gamma   90.00
#
_symmetry.space_group_name_H-M   'P 1'
#
loop_
_entity.id
_entity.type
_entity.pdbx_description
1 polymer ?
#
loop_
_entity_poly.entity_id
_entity_poly.type
_entity_poly.pdbx_seq_one_letter_code
_entity_poly.pdbx_strand_id
1 'polypeptide(L)'
;MIKVSKKKILFAVQNLNIGGIQRAFVNLIGKLAADGGYDITVFAFTDGALRKELPESVRVCHGNRLLRLTAESLADVRKNGRPADTALRIFSAAAAKLIGANRFYKLCFRKQKEKYDIAVSYFNDAPKGAFNKGTNQFVADYVTAGEKAAFIHTDPILGGFNKNYCRKIYKHFDKIICVSEAVRKKFNVFLPEYADKTQTRHNVFDEEKIKSLSLEYEPFEKSKFNIVTVARIDNDSKRIDGIVNVCYRLKNLGISDFRWRIVGEGPDKNSNIELAQKLGVDDVVSFEGEKQNPYPYIYKSDLFALYSAYEGYPLVIGEALILKTPVLTTHYAAAKEQIPKGCGIIADSDGEFLKSLAALIRGH
;
A
#
# COMPACT_ATOMS: atom_id res chain seq x y z
N MET A 1 7.77 14.77 -39.63
CA MET A 1 7.31 14.58 -38.25
C MET A 1 8.44 14.92 -37.29
N ILE A 2 8.30 16.00 -36.52
CA ILE A 2 9.28 16.36 -35.48
C ILE A 2 9.16 15.28 -34.39
N LYS A 3 10.18 14.45 -34.23
CA LYS A 3 10.27 13.48 -33.13
C LYS A 3 10.39 14.28 -31.84
N VAL A 4 9.29 14.52 -31.15
CA VAL A 4 9.32 15.09 -29.80
C VAL A 4 10.13 14.11 -28.93
N SER A 5 11.27 14.56 -28.42
CA SER A 5 12.10 13.72 -27.55
C SER A 5 11.33 13.41 -26.27
N LYS A 6 11.17 12.12 -25.97
CA LYS A 6 10.53 11.68 -24.71
C LYS A 6 11.31 12.21 -23.53
N LYS A 7 10.60 12.69 -22.50
CA LYS A 7 11.24 13.07 -21.24
C LYS A 7 11.72 11.83 -20.49
N LYS A 8 12.96 11.84 -20.04
CA LYS A 8 13.53 10.77 -19.23
C LYS A 8 13.07 10.88 -17.79
N ILE A 9 12.41 9.86 -17.29
CA ILE A 9 11.93 9.82 -15.91
C ILE A 9 12.45 8.59 -15.17
N LEU A 10 13.02 8.78 -13.97
CA LEU A 10 13.41 7.71 -13.08
C LEU A 10 12.45 7.64 -11.91
N PHE A 11 11.93 6.44 -11.64
CA PHE A 11 11.22 6.12 -10.40
C PHE A 11 12.07 5.24 -9.51
N ALA A 12 12.25 5.64 -8.25
CA ALA A 12 12.88 4.82 -7.22
C ALA A 12 11.82 4.17 -6.35
N VAL A 13 11.87 2.82 -6.28
CA VAL A 13 10.97 2.00 -5.47
C VAL A 13 11.77 1.02 -4.61
N GLN A 14 11.23 0.65 -3.45
CA GLN A 14 11.90 -0.29 -2.57
C GLN A 14 11.82 -1.72 -3.12
N ASN A 15 10.62 -2.16 -3.50
CA ASN A 15 10.37 -3.50 -4.05
C ASN A 15 9.12 -3.47 -4.95
N LEU A 16 8.92 -4.57 -5.66
CA LEU A 16 7.77 -4.82 -6.53
C LEU A 16 6.93 -6.01 -6.02
N ASN A 17 6.90 -6.22 -4.70
CA ASN A 17 6.07 -7.24 -4.07
C ASN A 17 4.57 -6.87 -4.16
N ILE A 18 3.68 -7.81 -3.82
CA ILE A 18 2.26 -7.53 -3.72
C ILE A 18 2.01 -6.58 -2.54
N GLY A 19 1.30 -5.49 -2.79
CA GLY A 19 0.97 -4.48 -1.79
C GLY A 19 0.32 -3.25 -2.42
N GLY A 20 -0.41 -2.45 -1.63
CA GLY A 20 -1.18 -1.31 -2.13
C GLY A 20 -0.32 -0.23 -2.81
N ILE A 21 0.81 0.15 -2.20
CA ILE A 21 1.72 1.16 -2.79
C ILE A 21 2.33 0.63 -4.09
N GLN A 22 2.74 -0.63 -4.12
CA GLN A 22 3.33 -1.27 -5.29
C GLN A 22 2.30 -1.43 -6.42
N ARG A 23 1.07 -1.79 -6.10
CA ARG A 23 -0.03 -1.86 -7.10
C ARG A 23 -0.34 -0.48 -7.67
N ALA A 24 -0.45 0.55 -6.82
CA ALA A 24 -0.61 1.93 -7.27
C ALA A 24 0.55 2.39 -8.18
N PHE A 25 1.77 1.96 -7.86
CA PHE A 25 2.95 2.22 -8.68
C PHE A 25 2.83 1.59 -10.07
N VAL A 26 2.51 0.30 -10.15
CA VAL A 26 2.37 -0.42 -11.43
C VAL A 26 1.28 0.20 -12.29
N ASN A 27 0.13 0.55 -11.70
CA ASN A 27 -0.95 1.24 -12.40
C ASN A 27 -0.50 2.61 -12.95
N LEU A 28 0.24 3.40 -12.15
CA LEU A 28 0.79 4.67 -12.59
C LEU A 28 1.77 4.50 -13.75
N ILE A 29 2.69 3.53 -13.66
CA ILE A 29 3.67 3.26 -14.71
C ILE A 29 2.98 2.79 -16.00
N GLY A 30 1.98 1.90 -15.89
CA GLY A 30 1.18 1.45 -17.03
C GLY A 30 0.55 2.63 -17.78
N LYS A 31 -0.09 3.56 -17.04
CA LYS A 31 -0.67 4.77 -17.62
C LYS A 31 0.36 5.68 -18.28
N LEU A 32 1.47 5.96 -17.61
CA LEU A 32 2.52 6.82 -18.17
C LEU A 32 3.20 6.21 -19.41
N ALA A 33 3.35 4.89 -19.44
CA ALA A 33 3.89 4.19 -20.60
C ALA A 33 2.91 4.23 -21.80
N ALA A 34 1.60 4.08 -21.54
CA ALA A 34 0.55 4.20 -22.57
C ALA A 34 0.46 5.62 -23.14
N ASP A 35 0.63 6.65 -22.31
CA ASP A 35 0.66 8.07 -22.75
C ASP A 35 1.84 8.38 -23.68
N GLY A 36 2.90 7.55 -23.67
CA GLY A 36 4.00 7.57 -24.64
C GLY A 36 4.99 8.75 -24.52
N GLY A 37 4.74 9.71 -23.64
CA GLY A 37 5.53 10.95 -23.47
C GLY A 37 6.85 10.77 -22.71
N TYR A 38 7.10 9.59 -22.14
CA TYR A 38 8.22 9.34 -21.23
C TYR A 38 9.08 8.15 -21.65
N ASP A 39 10.38 8.27 -21.42
CA ASP A 39 11.36 7.17 -21.37
C ASP A 39 11.53 6.81 -19.89
N ILE A 40 10.89 5.70 -19.47
CA ILE A 40 10.71 5.36 -18.06
C ILE A 40 11.79 4.38 -17.60
N THR A 41 12.49 4.77 -16.54
CA THR A 41 13.40 3.90 -15.79
C THR A 41 12.87 3.69 -14.39
N VAL A 42 12.74 2.43 -13.97
CA VAL A 42 12.42 2.03 -12.60
C VAL A 42 13.68 1.51 -11.93
N PHE A 43 14.12 2.14 -10.87
CA PHE A 43 15.20 1.65 -10.01
C PHE A 43 14.56 0.99 -8.77
N ALA A 44 14.49 -0.34 -8.78
CA ALA A 44 13.98 -1.13 -7.67
C ALA A 44 15.14 -1.62 -6.79
N PHE A 45 15.03 -1.50 -5.45
CA PHE A 45 16.07 -2.04 -4.57
C PHE A 45 16.07 -3.57 -4.62
N THR A 46 14.88 -4.16 -4.67
CA THR A 46 14.68 -5.59 -4.95
C THR A 46 13.48 -5.80 -5.87
N ASP A 47 13.43 -6.95 -6.49
CA ASP A 47 12.34 -7.36 -7.37
C ASP A 47 11.09 -7.82 -6.58
N GLY A 48 10.08 -8.32 -7.25
CA GLY A 48 8.86 -8.87 -6.68
C GLY A 48 7.86 -9.35 -7.72
N ALA A 49 6.76 -9.94 -7.26
CA ALA A 49 5.76 -10.56 -8.13
C ALA A 49 5.14 -9.60 -9.17
N LEU A 50 5.04 -8.31 -8.84
CA LEU A 50 4.46 -7.30 -9.74
C LEU A 50 5.42 -6.84 -10.84
N ARG A 51 6.69 -7.29 -10.83
CA ARG A 51 7.67 -6.97 -11.90
C ARG A 51 7.16 -7.35 -13.29
N LYS A 52 6.50 -8.48 -13.40
CA LYS A 52 5.95 -9.01 -14.67
C LYS A 52 4.78 -8.19 -15.24
N GLU A 53 4.18 -7.33 -14.42
CA GLU A 53 3.07 -6.48 -14.84
C GLU A 53 3.52 -5.08 -15.34
N LEU A 54 4.81 -4.76 -15.21
CA LEU A 54 5.35 -3.55 -15.80
C LEU A 54 5.44 -3.70 -17.33
N PRO A 55 5.08 -2.64 -18.10
CA PRO A 55 5.20 -2.66 -19.56
C PRO A 55 6.65 -2.96 -20.03
N GLU A 56 6.81 -3.70 -21.12
CA GLU A 56 8.12 -4.06 -21.69
C GLU A 56 8.95 -2.83 -22.07
N SER A 57 8.30 -1.72 -22.42
CA SER A 57 8.96 -0.45 -22.73
C SER A 57 9.65 0.20 -21.53
N VAL A 58 9.40 -0.28 -20.30
CA VAL A 58 9.96 0.26 -19.07
C VAL A 58 11.29 -0.43 -18.75
N ARG A 59 12.34 0.37 -18.68
CA ARG A 59 13.66 -0.13 -18.24
C ARG A 59 13.67 -0.32 -16.73
N VAL A 60 13.97 -1.53 -16.25
CA VAL A 60 14.11 -1.80 -14.81
C VAL A 60 15.57 -2.09 -14.47
N CYS A 61 16.08 -1.34 -13.49
CA CYS A 61 17.42 -1.47 -12.93
C CYS A 61 17.30 -1.87 -11.44
N HIS A 62 18.30 -2.60 -10.94
CA HIS A 62 18.31 -3.07 -9.56
C HIS A 62 19.51 -2.55 -8.78
N GLY A 63 19.34 -2.49 -7.48
CA GLY A 63 20.41 -2.24 -6.54
C GLY A 63 21.39 -3.40 -6.44
N ASN A 64 22.52 -3.17 -5.76
CA ASN A 64 23.46 -4.24 -5.44
C ASN A 64 22.87 -5.21 -4.39
N ARG A 65 23.56 -6.34 -4.13
CA ARG A 65 23.12 -7.38 -3.19
C ARG A 65 22.80 -6.81 -1.79
N LEU A 66 23.59 -5.88 -1.30
CA LEU A 66 23.40 -5.30 0.01
C LEU A 66 22.12 -4.45 0.05
N LEU A 67 21.90 -3.63 -0.98
CA LEU A 67 20.69 -2.80 -1.09
C LEU A 67 19.43 -3.67 -1.21
N ARG A 68 19.47 -4.74 -1.99
CA ARG A 68 18.39 -5.73 -2.09
C ARG A 68 18.00 -6.26 -0.72
N LEU A 69 18.97 -6.72 0.07
CA LEU A 69 18.72 -7.28 1.39
C LEU A 69 18.12 -6.26 2.38
N THR A 70 18.31 -4.95 2.19
CA THR A 70 17.64 -3.93 3.02
C THR A 70 16.13 -3.81 2.72
N ALA A 71 15.72 -4.17 1.51
CA ALA A 71 14.35 -4.04 1.02
C ALA A 71 13.48 -5.29 1.27
N GLU A 72 14.10 -6.42 1.62
CA GLU A 72 13.43 -7.69 1.92
C GLU A 72 13.21 -7.86 3.43
N SER A 73 12.10 -8.50 3.82
CA SER A 73 11.91 -8.89 5.22
C SER A 73 12.89 -9.99 5.61
N LEU A 74 13.23 -10.10 6.91
CA LEU A 74 14.11 -11.19 7.37
C LEU A 74 13.48 -12.57 7.12
N ALA A 75 12.15 -12.67 7.19
CA ALA A 75 11.42 -13.90 6.91
C ALA A 75 11.56 -14.32 5.44
N ASP A 76 11.41 -13.38 4.51
CA ASP A 76 11.56 -13.65 3.08
C ASP A 76 12.98 -14.04 2.72
N VAL A 77 13.99 -13.35 3.30
CA VAL A 77 15.40 -13.70 3.09
C VAL A 77 15.69 -15.11 3.62
N ARG A 78 15.13 -15.50 4.78
CA ARG A 78 15.28 -16.87 5.32
C ARG A 78 14.61 -17.92 4.45
N LYS A 79 13.43 -17.62 3.94
CA LYS A 79 12.63 -18.55 3.11
C LYS A 79 13.25 -18.78 1.73
N ASN A 80 13.74 -17.71 1.09
CA ASN A 80 14.14 -17.71 -0.31
C ASN A 80 15.65 -17.52 -0.53
N GLY A 81 16.40 -17.18 0.52
CA GLY A 81 17.80 -16.82 0.46
C GLY A 81 18.75 -17.93 0.87
N ARG A 82 20.03 -17.74 0.55
CA ARG A 82 21.13 -18.57 1.05
C ARG A 82 21.39 -18.22 2.53
N PRO A 83 21.92 -19.13 3.35
CA PRO A 83 22.31 -18.82 4.75
C PRO A 83 23.19 -17.57 4.87
N ALA A 84 24.11 -17.37 3.91
CA ALA A 84 24.97 -16.18 3.84
C ALA A 84 24.17 -14.87 3.64
N ASP A 85 23.03 -14.88 2.91
CA ASP A 85 22.16 -13.71 2.76
C ASP A 85 21.43 -13.40 4.08
N THR A 86 21.00 -14.41 4.81
CA THR A 86 20.41 -14.26 6.14
C THR A 86 21.39 -13.63 7.13
N ALA A 87 22.62 -14.16 7.20
CA ALA A 87 23.67 -13.62 8.05
C ALA A 87 24.00 -12.16 7.68
N LEU A 88 24.17 -11.87 6.37
CA LEU A 88 24.44 -10.53 5.88
C LEU A 88 23.29 -9.56 6.17
N ARG A 89 22.04 -10.01 6.08
CA ARG A 89 20.85 -9.20 6.40
C ARG A 89 20.79 -8.84 7.89
N ILE A 90 21.10 -9.80 8.77
CA ILE A 90 21.16 -9.58 10.22
C ILE A 90 22.29 -8.60 10.56
N PHE A 91 23.48 -8.82 10.01
CA PHE A 91 24.63 -7.94 10.20
C PHE A 91 24.32 -6.51 9.70
N SER A 92 23.72 -6.38 8.52
CA SER A 92 23.33 -5.10 7.95
C SER A 92 22.31 -4.37 8.82
N ALA A 93 21.35 -5.10 9.44
CA ALA A 93 20.38 -4.51 10.36
C ALA A 93 21.05 -4.03 11.65
N ALA A 94 21.98 -4.80 12.21
CA ALA A 94 22.76 -4.40 13.38
C ALA A 94 23.62 -3.16 13.08
N ALA A 95 24.33 -3.16 11.96
CA ALA A 95 25.13 -2.03 11.50
C ALA A 95 24.28 -0.78 11.30
N ALA A 96 23.13 -0.91 10.63
CA ALA A 96 22.20 0.22 10.41
C ALA A 96 21.63 0.78 11.72
N LYS A 97 21.37 -0.07 12.73
CA LYS A 97 20.98 0.39 14.07
C LYS A 97 22.11 1.14 14.78
N LEU A 98 23.36 0.69 14.63
CA LEU A 98 24.52 1.27 15.29
C LEU A 98 24.93 2.63 14.69
N ILE A 99 25.10 2.69 13.37
CA ILE A 99 25.59 3.90 12.68
C ILE A 99 24.45 4.82 12.15
N GLY A 100 23.22 4.36 12.22
CA GLY A 100 22.04 5.02 11.64
C GLY A 100 21.76 4.58 10.20
N ALA A 101 20.48 4.35 9.87
CA ALA A 101 20.05 3.87 8.55
C ALA A 101 20.56 4.72 7.39
N ASN A 102 20.54 6.06 7.52
CA ASN A 102 20.98 6.96 6.47
C ASN A 102 22.48 6.86 6.17
N ARG A 103 23.31 6.64 7.20
CA ARG A 103 24.75 6.41 7.00
C ARG A 103 25.00 5.04 6.38
N PHE A 104 24.24 4.03 6.79
CA PHE A 104 24.32 2.70 6.20
C PHE A 104 23.98 2.72 4.70
N TYR A 105 22.92 3.43 4.30
CA TYR A 105 22.55 3.56 2.88
C TYR A 105 23.62 4.25 2.03
N LYS A 106 24.43 5.17 2.58
CA LYS A 106 25.57 5.74 1.87
C LYS A 106 26.59 4.69 1.41
N LEU A 107 26.70 3.57 2.15
CA LEU A 107 27.55 2.43 1.77
C LEU A 107 26.93 1.57 0.66
N CYS A 108 25.59 1.59 0.56
CA CYS A 108 24.84 0.76 -0.41
C CYS A 108 24.63 1.46 -1.76
N PHE A 109 24.44 2.78 -1.75
CA PHE A 109 24.09 3.54 -2.93
C PHE A 109 25.28 3.87 -3.81
N ARG A 110 25.02 3.90 -5.11
CA ARG A 110 25.95 4.41 -6.13
C ARG A 110 25.27 5.51 -6.93
N LYS A 111 26.01 6.57 -7.23
CA LYS A 111 25.52 7.68 -8.03
C LYS A 111 25.15 7.18 -9.43
N GLN A 112 23.95 7.57 -9.89
CA GLN A 112 23.49 7.25 -11.23
C GLN A 112 24.30 8.05 -12.24
N LYS A 113 24.80 7.39 -13.30
CA LYS A 113 25.58 8.05 -14.35
C LYS A 113 24.68 8.83 -15.31
N GLU A 114 23.49 8.33 -15.56
CA GLU A 114 22.51 8.94 -16.43
C GLU A 114 21.83 10.13 -15.75
N LYS A 115 21.56 11.18 -16.54
CA LYS A 115 20.78 12.34 -16.13
C LYS A 115 19.32 12.16 -16.58
N TYR A 116 18.40 12.56 -15.75
CA TYR A 116 16.97 12.47 -15.98
C TYR A 116 16.33 13.88 -16.02
N ASP A 117 15.23 14.00 -16.73
CA ASP A 117 14.41 15.22 -16.64
C ASP A 117 13.67 15.27 -15.32
N ILE A 118 13.16 14.11 -14.88
CA ILE A 118 12.40 13.95 -13.63
C ILE A 118 12.92 12.72 -12.87
N ALA A 119 13.07 12.86 -11.55
CA ALA A 119 13.34 11.73 -10.65
C ALA A 119 12.31 11.68 -9.51
N VAL A 120 11.72 10.52 -9.30
CA VAL A 120 10.61 10.33 -8.37
C VAL A 120 10.96 9.29 -7.31
N SER A 121 10.86 9.66 -6.04
CA SER A 121 10.80 8.70 -4.92
C SER A 121 9.35 8.32 -4.67
N TYR A 122 9.01 7.05 -4.92
CA TYR A 122 7.61 6.62 -4.85
C TYR A 122 7.21 6.00 -3.52
N PHE A 123 8.12 5.77 -2.60
CA PHE A 123 7.83 5.17 -1.29
C PHE A 123 8.02 6.16 -0.14
N ASN A 124 7.14 6.07 0.85
CA ASN A 124 7.36 6.77 2.12
C ASN A 124 8.63 6.24 2.80
N ASP A 125 9.41 7.11 3.41
CA ASP A 125 10.40 6.66 4.37
C ASP A 125 9.69 6.15 5.64
N ALA A 126 10.05 4.93 6.05
CA ALA A 126 9.50 4.34 7.26
C ALA A 126 10.40 4.63 8.46
N PRO A 127 9.86 5.21 9.53
CA PRO A 127 10.65 5.54 10.72
C PRO A 127 10.89 4.34 11.64
N LYS A 128 10.13 3.26 11.48
CA LYS A 128 10.21 2.06 12.32
C LYS A 128 11.10 1.00 11.66
N GLY A 129 12.06 0.48 12.39
CA GLY A 129 12.94 -0.62 11.94
C GLY A 129 14.40 -0.20 11.74
N ALA A 130 15.22 -1.17 11.31
CA ALA A 130 16.65 -0.94 11.07
C ALA A 130 16.90 -0.08 9.81
N PHE A 131 15.98 -0.13 8.84
CA PHE A 131 16.07 0.58 7.58
C PHE A 131 14.85 1.46 7.36
N ASN A 132 15.06 2.71 6.96
CA ASN A 132 14.00 3.70 6.69
C ASN A 132 13.57 3.73 5.22
N LYS A 133 13.62 2.60 4.54
CA LYS A 133 13.34 2.39 3.10
C LYS A 133 14.30 3.07 2.13
N GLY A 134 14.83 4.27 2.39
CA GLY A 134 15.94 4.90 1.68
C GLY A 134 15.66 5.46 0.29
N THR A 135 14.45 5.35 -0.27
CA THR A 135 14.15 5.83 -1.64
C THR A 135 14.28 7.35 -1.76
N ASN A 136 13.85 8.10 -0.73
CA ASN A 136 14.01 9.54 -0.70
C ASN A 136 15.50 9.94 -0.69
N GLN A 137 16.32 9.28 0.13
CA GLN A 137 17.75 9.56 0.16
C GLN A 137 18.43 9.21 -1.17
N PHE A 138 18.03 8.10 -1.80
CA PHE A 138 18.56 7.71 -3.11
C PHE A 138 18.27 8.78 -4.18
N VAL A 139 17.02 9.23 -4.29
CA VAL A 139 16.65 10.27 -5.27
C VAL A 139 17.30 11.60 -4.94
N ALA A 140 17.34 11.99 -3.65
CA ALA A 140 17.92 13.26 -3.23
C ALA A 140 19.42 13.37 -3.56
N ASP A 141 20.20 12.32 -3.20
CA ASP A 141 21.67 12.41 -3.15
C ASP A 141 22.37 11.70 -4.30
N TYR A 142 21.72 10.69 -4.94
CA TYR A 142 22.38 9.78 -5.90
C TYR A 142 21.81 9.84 -7.32
N VAL A 143 20.73 10.59 -7.54
CA VAL A 143 20.14 10.80 -8.88
C VAL A 143 20.31 12.25 -9.30
N THR A 144 20.81 12.49 -10.50
CA THR A 144 20.86 13.82 -11.12
C THR A 144 19.63 13.99 -12.00
N ALA A 145 18.76 14.95 -11.68
CA ALA A 145 17.56 15.25 -12.43
C ALA A 145 17.27 16.75 -12.46
N GLY A 146 16.50 17.19 -13.47
CA GLY A 146 16.04 18.57 -13.59
C GLY A 146 14.94 18.90 -12.56
N GLU A 147 14.07 17.93 -12.26
CA GLU A 147 13.02 18.03 -11.24
C GLU A 147 13.04 16.77 -10.36
N LYS A 148 12.89 16.92 -9.05
CA LYS A 148 12.77 15.82 -8.10
C LYS A 148 11.43 15.87 -7.39
N ALA A 149 10.72 14.72 -7.37
CA ALA A 149 9.44 14.57 -6.68
C ALA A 149 9.45 13.43 -5.67
N ALA A 150 8.69 13.56 -4.58
CA ALA A 150 8.49 12.51 -3.59
C ALA A 150 7.00 12.26 -3.36
N PHE A 151 6.59 10.98 -3.28
CA PHE A 151 5.22 10.62 -2.96
C PHE A 151 5.03 10.40 -1.46
N ILE A 152 3.84 10.79 -0.96
CA ILE A 152 3.36 10.56 0.40
C ILE A 152 2.07 9.75 0.34
N HIS A 153 2.12 8.51 0.81
CA HIS A 153 1.03 7.54 0.71
C HIS A 153 0.21 7.38 2.00
N THR A 154 0.60 8.04 3.09
CA THR A 154 -0.08 7.89 4.39
C THR A 154 -0.04 9.20 5.17
N ASP A 155 -0.87 9.27 6.20
CA ASP A 155 -0.80 10.30 7.22
C ASP A 155 0.62 10.31 7.85
N PRO A 156 1.37 11.41 7.79
CA PRO A 156 2.75 11.44 8.29
C PRO A 156 2.83 11.29 9.82
N ILE A 157 1.80 11.71 10.56
CA ILE A 157 1.77 11.63 12.03
C ILE A 157 1.46 10.19 12.44
N LEU A 158 0.36 9.61 11.94
CA LEU A 158 -0.05 8.24 12.25
C LEU A 158 0.92 7.22 11.65
N GLY A 159 1.51 7.51 10.49
CA GLY A 159 2.61 6.74 9.90
C GLY A 159 3.94 6.86 10.65
N GLY A 160 4.01 7.69 11.68
CA GLY A 160 5.17 7.84 12.57
C GLY A 160 6.39 8.47 11.87
N PHE A 161 6.21 9.41 10.96
CA PHE A 161 7.32 10.08 10.27
C PHE A 161 8.18 10.85 11.27
N ASN A 162 9.50 10.77 11.09
CA ASN A 162 10.43 11.58 11.89
C ASN A 162 10.53 12.99 11.31
N LYS A 163 10.01 13.98 12.03
CA LYS A 163 9.93 15.38 11.58
C LYS A 163 11.31 15.98 11.23
N ASN A 164 12.32 15.72 12.04
CA ASN A 164 13.68 16.25 11.80
C ASN A 164 14.34 15.61 10.57
N TYR A 165 14.13 14.32 10.35
CA TYR A 165 14.58 13.65 9.14
C TYR A 165 13.84 14.17 7.91
N CYS A 166 12.51 14.23 7.97
CA CYS A 166 11.68 14.73 6.87
C CYS A 166 12.06 16.15 6.48
N ARG A 167 12.28 17.06 7.45
CA ARG A 167 12.76 18.42 7.18
C ARG A 167 14.08 18.43 6.41
N LYS A 168 15.01 17.54 6.74
CA LYS A 168 16.31 17.45 6.06
C LYS A 168 16.22 16.87 4.66
N ILE A 169 15.32 15.91 4.44
CA ILE A 169 15.26 15.20 3.16
C ILE A 169 14.38 15.92 2.14
N TYR A 170 13.20 16.44 2.53
CA TYR A 170 12.27 17.06 1.59
C TYR A 170 12.72 18.42 1.07
N LYS A 171 13.74 19.06 1.67
CA LYS A 171 14.36 20.26 1.10
C LYS A 171 14.96 20.01 -0.30
N HIS A 172 15.33 18.77 -0.62
CA HIS A 172 15.94 18.37 -1.89
C HIS A 172 14.92 18.03 -2.97
N PHE A 173 13.63 18.12 -2.69
CA PHE A 173 12.56 17.86 -3.62
C PHE A 173 11.87 19.14 -4.06
N ASP A 174 11.58 19.24 -5.34
CA ASP A 174 10.85 20.35 -5.94
C ASP A 174 9.35 20.20 -5.74
N LYS A 175 8.86 18.95 -5.74
CA LYS A 175 7.45 18.60 -5.55
C LYS A 175 7.27 17.49 -4.51
N ILE A 176 6.21 17.61 -3.71
CA ILE A 176 5.78 16.59 -2.74
C ILE A 176 4.34 16.21 -3.11
N ILE A 177 4.17 14.99 -3.60
CA ILE A 177 2.92 14.51 -4.16
C ILE A 177 2.20 13.66 -3.10
N CYS A 178 1.08 14.15 -2.61
CA CYS A 178 0.24 13.46 -1.63
C CYS A 178 -0.88 12.70 -2.35
N VAL A 179 -1.19 11.47 -1.93
CA VAL A 179 -2.18 10.62 -2.60
C VAL A 179 -3.63 11.05 -2.37
N SER A 180 -3.88 12.00 -1.45
CA SER A 180 -5.18 12.59 -1.19
C SER A 180 -5.03 14.01 -0.66
N GLU A 181 -6.09 14.81 -0.79
CA GLU A 181 -6.14 16.16 -0.21
C GLU A 181 -6.04 16.11 1.32
N ALA A 182 -6.63 15.08 1.92
CA ALA A 182 -6.54 14.86 3.35
C ALA A 182 -5.09 14.60 3.81
N VAL A 183 -4.34 13.76 3.09
CA VAL A 183 -2.90 13.52 3.36
C VAL A 183 -2.11 14.80 3.14
N ARG A 184 -2.40 15.59 2.10
CA ARG A 184 -1.75 16.86 1.82
C ARG A 184 -1.94 17.86 2.97
N LYS A 185 -3.17 18.04 3.45
CA LYS A 185 -3.46 18.90 4.60
C LYS A 185 -2.69 18.49 5.84
N LYS A 186 -2.66 17.19 6.15
CA LYS A 186 -1.91 16.66 7.30
C LYS A 186 -0.40 16.83 7.13
N PHE A 187 0.13 16.62 5.92
CA PHE A 187 1.53 16.86 5.63
C PHE A 187 1.90 18.34 5.80
N ASN A 188 1.05 19.27 5.36
CA ASN A 188 1.27 20.71 5.51
C ASN A 188 1.25 21.17 6.98
N VAL A 189 0.44 20.54 7.82
CA VAL A 189 0.49 20.75 9.28
C VAL A 189 1.77 20.17 9.89
N PHE A 190 2.21 19.01 9.40
CA PHE A 190 3.40 18.33 9.88
C PHE A 190 4.69 19.08 9.50
N LEU A 191 4.80 19.59 8.25
CA LEU A 191 5.94 20.34 7.70
C LEU A 191 5.45 21.58 6.94
N PRO A 192 4.99 22.63 7.63
CA PRO A 192 4.42 23.82 7.01
C PRO A 192 5.39 24.56 6.08
N GLU A 193 6.69 24.44 6.32
CA GLU A 193 7.74 25.03 5.49
C GLU A 193 7.83 24.48 4.06
N TYR A 194 7.12 23.38 3.75
CA TYR A 194 7.07 22.78 2.41
C TYR A 194 5.65 22.77 1.80
N ALA A 195 4.71 23.52 2.38
CA ALA A 195 3.33 23.53 1.93
C ALA A 195 3.15 23.98 0.48
N ASP A 196 3.98 24.93 0.02
CA ASP A 196 4.04 25.45 -1.34
C ASP A 196 4.51 24.42 -2.38
N LYS A 197 5.26 23.38 -1.95
CA LYS A 197 5.72 22.28 -2.80
C LYS A 197 4.72 21.13 -2.90
N THR A 198 3.67 21.13 -2.06
CA THR A 198 2.73 20.01 -1.99
C THR A 198 1.65 20.08 -3.06
N GLN A 199 1.32 18.95 -3.64
CA GLN A 199 0.20 18.80 -4.55
C GLN A 199 -0.49 17.46 -4.32
N THR A 200 -1.77 17.37 -4.68
CA THR A 200 -2.54 16.12 -4.57
C THR A 200 -2.57 15.41 -5.93
N ARG A 201 -2.31 14.11 -5.91
CA ARG A 201 -2.51 13.20 -7.04
C ARG A 201 -3.04 11.87 -6.54
N HIS A 202 -4.29 11.58 -6.82
CA HIS A 202 -4.92 10.31 -6.45
C HIS A 202 -4.27 9.13 -7.14
N ASN A 203 -4.40 7.95 -6.53
CA ASN A 203 -4.00 6.69 -7.13
C ASN A 203 -4.79 6.46 -8.43
N VAL A 204 -4.11 5.85 -9.41
CA VAL A 204 -4.69 5.52 -10.71
C VAL A 204 -5.19 4.09 -10.69
N PHE A 205 -6.31 3.85 -11.37
CA PHE A 205 -6.91 2.53 -11.57
C PHE A 205 -6.94 2.18 -13.06
N ASP A 206 -6.73 0.90 -13.35
CA ASP A 206 -7.02 0.30 -14.64
C ASP A 206 -8.38 -0.40 -14.53
N GLU A 207 -9.45 0.36 -14.78
CA GLU A 207 -10.82 -0.09 -14.58
C GLU A 207 -11.16 -1.31 -15.43
N GLU A 208 -10.75 -1.32 -16.70
CA GLU A 208 -11.04 -2.42 -17.62
C GLU A 208 -10.34 -3.71 -17.17
N LYS A 209 -9.09 -3.59 -16.73
CA LYS A 209 -8.34 -4.72 -16.16
C LYS A 209 -9.01 -5.24 -14.88
N ILE A 210 -9.43 -4.36 -13.97
CA ILE A 210 -10.11 -4.74 -12.72
C ILE A 210 -11.40 -5.51 -13.03
N LYS A 211 -12.23 -4.98 -13.94
CA LYS A 211 -13.49 -5.62 -14.37
C LYS A 211 -13.23 -6.97 -15.02
N SER A 212 -12.27 -7.07 -15.94
CA SER A 212 -11.90 -8.32 -16.59
C SER A 212 -11.44 -9.37 -15.59
N LEU A 213 -10.51 -9.01 -14.71
CA LEU A 213 -9.95 -9.92 -13.71
C LEU A 213 -11.00 -10.37 -12.67
N SER A 214 -12.05 -9.58 -12.43
CA SER A 214 -13.10 -9.93 -11.46
C SER A 214 -13.97 -11.11 -11.90
N LEU A 215 -13.90 -11.48 -13.17
CA LEU A 215 -14.66 -12.59 -13.78
C LEU A 215 -13.82 -13.85 -14.02
N GLU A 216 -12.53 -13.86 -13.63
CA GLU A 216 -11.63 -14.99 -13.97
C GLU A 216 -11.99 -16.31 -13.28
N TYR A 217 -12.58 -16.27 -12.09
CA TYR A 217 -12.94 -17.47 -11.35
C TYR A 217 -14.04 -17.20 -10.31
N GLU A 218 -14.69 -18.26 -9.86
CA GLU A 218 -15.67 -18.23 -8.78
C GLU A 218 -14.97 -18.49 -7.44
N PRO A 219 -14.83 -17.48 -6.54
CA PRO A 219 -14.06 -17.64 -5.32
C PRO A 219 -14.78 -18.43 -4.23
N PHE A 220 -16.12 -18.48 -4.26
CA PHE A 220 -16.98 -19.18 -3.29
C PHE A 220 -18.40 -19.32 -3.81
N GLU A 221 -19.13 -20.30 -3.27
CA GLU A 221 -20.58 -20.41 -3.44
C GLU A 221 -21.31 -19.39 -2.58
N LYS A 222 -22.29 -18.70 -3.15
CA LYS A 222 -23.06 -17.66 -2.48
C LYS A 222 -24.26 -18.29 -1.74
N SER A 223 -24.17 -18.39 -0.43
CA SER A 223 -25.22 -19.00 0.41
C SER A 223 -25.70 -18.15 1.58
N LYS A 224 -24.96 -17.07 1.90
CA LYS A 224 -25.19 -16.17 3.03
C LYS A 224 -24.84 -14.75 2.62
N PHE A 225 -25.07 -13.78 3.50
CA PHE A 225 -24.54 -12.43 3.28
C PHE A 225 -23.00 -12.45 3.31
N ASN A 226 -22.39 -12.22 2.16
CA ASN A 226 -20.96 -12.35 1.98
C ASN A 226 -20.27 -10.98 2.13
N ILE A 227 -19.36 -10.88 3.09
CA ILE A 227 -18.54 -9.71 3.37
C ILE A 227 -17.10 -10.05 2.98
N VAL A 228 -16.40 -9.12 2.34
CA VAL A 228 -14.98 -9.27 2.06
C VAL A 228 -14.18 -8.10 2.60
N THR A 229 -13.00 -8.41 3.11
CA THR A 229 -11.92 -7.46 3.37
C THR A 229 -10.68 -7.93 2.64
N VAL A 230 -10.09 -7.08 1.80
CA VAL A 230 -8.81 -7.35 1.14
C VAL A 230 -7.77 -6.42 1.76
N ALA A 231 -6.89 -6.97 2.58
CA ALA A 231 -5.90 -6.16 3.31
C ALA A 231 -4.72 -7.01 3.78
N ARG A 232 -3.58 -6.35 4.04
CA ARG A 232 -2.53 -6.95 4.85
C ARG A 232 -3.08 -7.23 6.25
N ILE A 233 -2.82 -8.42 6.78
CA ILE A 233 -3.27 -8.80 8.14
C ILE A 233 -2.29 -8.22 9.16
N ASP A 234 -2.60 -7.01 9.62
CA ASP A 234 -1.80 -6.15 10.49
C ASP A 234 -2.78 -5.40 11.43
N ASN A 235 -2.74 -5.72 12.71
CA ASN A 235 -3.71 -5.19 13.66
C ASN A 235 -3.49 -3.70 13.98
N ASP A 236 -2.24 -3.22 13.91
CA ASP A 236 -1.93 -1.80 14.16
C ASP A 236 -2.63 -0.87 13.17
N SER A 237 -2.70 -1.26 11.90
CA SER A 237 -3.22 -0.41 10.83
C SER A 237 -4.59 -0.86 10.29
N LYS A 238 -4.79 -2.18 10.15
CA LYS A 238 -5.99 -2.76 9.53
C LYS A 238 -7.00 -3.32 10.52
N ARG A 239 -6.65 -3.40 11.81
CA ARG A 239 -7.53 -3.80 12.91
C ARG A 239 -8.30 -5.10 12.61
N ILE A 240 -7.59 -6.12 12.12
CA ILE A 240 -8.23 -7.40 11.78
C ILE A 240 -8.79 -8.09 13.01
N ASP A 241 -8.15 -7.94 14.17
CA ASP A 241 -8.67 -8.31 15.49
C ASP A 241 -10.01 -7.61 15.80
N GLY A 242 -10.17 -6.36 15.39
CA GLY A 242 -11.41 -5.61 15.47
C GLY A 242 -12.53 -6.24 14.62
N ILE A 243 -12.22 -6.73 13.41
CA ILE A 243 -13.18 -7.47 12.57
C ILE A 243 -13.66 -8.74 13.28
N VAL A 244 -12.74 -9.52 13.88
CA VAL A 244 -13.07 -10.73 14.64
C VAL A 244 -13.99 -10.39 15.82
N ASN A 245 -13.69 -9.30 16.54
CA ASN A 245 -14.55 -8.81 17.62
C ASN A 245 -15.93 -8.31 17.14
N VAL A 246 -16.02 -7.70 15.95
CA VAL A 246 -17.31 -7.33 15.33
C VAL A 246 -18.13 -8.59 15.03
N CYS A 247 -17.52 -9.64 14.49
CA CYS A 247 -18.21 -10.93 14.27
C CYS A 247 -18.76 -11.52 15.58
N TYR A 248 -17.98 -11.50 16.66
CA TYR A 248 -18.43 -11.94 17.99
C TYR A 248 -19.63 -11.13 18.49
N ARG A 249 -19.59 -9.81 18.35
CA ARG A 249 -20.70 -8.94 18.75
C ARG A 249 -21.96 -9.18 17.92
N LEU A 250 -21.84 -9.43 16.60
CA LEU A 250 -22.97 -9.78 15.74
C LEU A 250 -23.63 -11.10 16.18
N LYS A 251 -22.83 -12.14 16.46
CA LYS A 251 -23.37 -13.42 16.98
C LYS A 251 -24.11 -13.24 18.30
N ASN A 252 -23.59 -12.43 19.21
CA ASN A 252 -24.28 -12.11 20.48
C ASN A 252 -25.60 -11.32 20.30
N LEU A 253 -25.77 -10.64 19.14
CA LEU A 253 -27.03 -10.01 18.73
C LEU A 253 -27.97 -10.97 17.97
N GLY A 254 -27.64 -12.28 17.91
CA GLY A 254 -28.40 -13.29 17.19
C GLY A 254 -28.24 -13.21 15.67
N ILE A 255 -27.20 -12.54 15.15
CA ILE A 255 -26.95 -12.40 13.72
C ILE A 255 -25.79 -13.33 13.35
N SER A 256 -26.09 -14.41 12.61
CA SER A 256 -25.11 -15.44 12.18
C SER A 256 -25.21 -15.81 10.71
N ASP A 257 -26.18 -15.26 9.97
CA ASP A 257 -26.38 -15.57 8.55
C ASP A 257 -25.51 -14.69 7.65
N PHE A 258 -24.21 -14.68 7.93
CA PHE A 258 -23.19 -13.99 7.14
C PHE A 258 -21.90 -14.81 7.08
N ARG A 259 -21.03 -14.45 6.14
CA ARG A 259 -19.66 -14.95 6.05
C ARG A 259 -18.74 -13.78 5.75
N TRP A 260 -17.75 -13.55 6.60
CA TRP A 260 -16.74 -12.51 6.38
C TRP A 260 -15.40 -13.15 5.97
N ARG A 261 -14.99 -12.90 4.74
CA ARG A 261 -13.74 -13.41 4.19
C ARG A 261 -12.65 -12.35 4.24
N ILE A 262 -11.53 -12.70 4.84
CA ILE A 262 -10.34 -11.85 4.94
C ILE A 262 -9.30 -12.37 3.96
N VAL A 263 -9.09 -11.62 2.88
CA VAL A 263 -8.13 -11.95 1.81
C VAL A 263 -6.85 -11.17 2.05
N GLY A 264 -5.75 -11.88 2.30
CA GLY A 264 -4.44 -11.30 2.53
C GLY A 264 -3.56 -12.14 3.43
N GLU A 265 -2.33 -11.69 3.61
CA GLU A 265 -1.34 -12.26 4.53
C GLU A 265 -0.80 -11.15 5.43
N GLY A 266 -0.16 -11.56 6.53
CA GLY A 266 0.46 -10.60 7.43
C GLY A 266 0.91 -11.21 8.77
N PRO A 267 1.63 -10.42 9.57
CA PRO A 267 2.23 -10.91 10.80
C PRO A 267 1.20 -11.40 11.84
N ASP A 268 -0.01 -10.82 11.83
CA ASP A 268 -1.03 -11.11 12.84
C ASP A 268 -2.07 -12.15 12.39
N LYS A 269 -1.83 -12.86 11.27
CA LYS A 269 -2.80 -13.85 10.76
C LYS A 269 -3.09 -14.96 11.76
N ASN A 270 -2.05 -15.60 12.31
CA ASN A 270 -2.22 -16.73 13.22
C ASN A 270 -2.90 -16.31 14.53
N SER A 271 -2.50 -15.17 15.10
CA SER A 271 -3.13 -14.64 16.31
C SER A 271 -4.62 -14.29 16.11
N ASN A 272 -5.00 -13.84 14.92
CA ASN A 272 -6.40 -13.55 14.59
C ASN A 272 -7.21 -14.85 14.34
N ILE A 273 -6.61 -15.90 13.78
CA ILE A 273 -7.24 -17.23 13.70
C ILE A 273 -7.50 -17.79 15.09
N GLU A 274 -6.51 -17.76 15.99
CA GLU A 274 -6.65 -18.17 17.38
C GLU A 274 -7.72 -17.36 18.12
N LEU A 275 -7.78 -16.04 17.88
CA LEU A 275 -8.80 -15.18 18.45
C LEU A 275 -10.21 -15.57 17.96
N ALA A 276 -10.36 -15.86 16.65
CA ALA A 276 -11.65 -16.29 16.08
C ALA A 276 -12.14 -17.60 16.71
N GLN A 277 -11.26 -18.59 16.87
CA GLN A 277 -11.56 -19.86 17.56
C GLN A 277 -11.95 -19.63 19.01
N LYS A 278 -11.16 -18.84 19.75
CA LYS A 278 -11.41 -18.52 21.16
C LYS A 278 -12.77 -17.85 21.38
N LEU A 279 -13.19 -16.99 20.44
CA LEU A 279 -14.48 -16.29 20.50
C LEU A 279 -15.62 -17.09 19.86
N GLY A 280 -15.35 -18.27 19.28
CA GLY A 280 -16.35 -19.12 18.63
C GLY A 280 -17.00 -18.45 17.41
N VAL A 281 -16.21 -17.76 16.58
CA VAL A 281 -16.67 -17.07 15.37
C VAL A 281 -15.99 -17.56 14.09
N ASP A 282 -15.19 -18.63 14.17
CA ASP A 282 -14.50 -19.27 13.05
C ASP A 282 -15.48 -19.91 12.03
N ASP A 283 -16.75 -20.07 12.43
CA ASP A 283 -17.85 -20.45 11.53
C ASP A 283 -18.39 -19.30 10.66
N VAL A 284 -18.10 -18.03 11.00
CA VAL A 284 -18.56 -16.85 10.26
C VAL A 284 -17.44 -15.98 9.71
N VAL A 285 -16.20 -16.12 10.20
CA VAL A 285 -15.02 -15.44 9.65
C VAL A 285 -14.01 -16.45 9.10
N SER A 286 -13.43 -16.16 7.93
CA SER A 286 -12.40 -17.01 7.31
C SER A 286 -11.22 -16.20 6.78
N PHE A 287 -10.02 -16.81 6.80
CA PHE A 287 -8.77 -16.22 6.35
C PHE A 287 -8.32 -16.93 5.08
N GLU A 288 -8.56 -16.28 3.93
CA GLU A 288 -8.40 -16.88 2.59
C GLU A 288 -6.95 -16.92 2.09
N GLY A 289 -6.01 -16.29 2.82
CA GLY A 289 -4.63 -16.10 2.37
C GLY A 289 -4.49 -15.01 1.31
N GLU A 290 -3.24 -14.76 0.89
CA GLU A 290 -2.96 -13.81 -0.18
C GLU A 290 -3.42 -14.37 -1.53
N LYS A 291 -4.09 -13.55 -2.33
CA LYS A 291 -4.51 -13.86 -3.69
C LYS A 291 -3.80 -12.94 -4.68
N GLN A 292 -3.27 -13.49 -5.77
CA GLN A 292 -2.70 -12.67 -6.85
C GLN A 292 -3.77 -11.82 -7.51
N ASN A 293 -4.98 -12.37 -7.68
CA ASN A 293 -6.16 -11.69 -8.16
C ASN A 293 -7.27 -11.74 -7.09
N PRO A 294 -7.45 -10.68 -6.27
CA PRO A 294 -8.51 -10.62 -5.26
C PRO A 294 -9.85 -10.12 -5.80
N TYR A 295 -9.92 -9.63 -7.03
CA TYR A 295 -11.11 -8.97 -7.57
C TYR A 295 -12.36 -9.86 -7.64
N PRO A 296 -12.28 -11.18 -7.93
CA PRO A 296 -13.45 -12.06 -7.87
C PRO A 296 -14.08 -12.11 -6.47
N TYR A 297 -13.27 -12.07 -5.40
CA TYR A 297 -13.79 -11.98 -4.03
C TYR A 297 -14.55 -10.68 -3.78
N ILE A 298 -14.05 -9.55 -4.28
CA ILE A 298 -14.72 -8.25 -4.13
C ILE A 298 -16.03 -8.26 -4.92
N TYR A 299 -15.98 -8.62 -6.19
CA TYR A 299 -17.12 -8.61 -7.10
C TYR A 299 -18.27 -9.52 -6.66
N LYS A 300 -17.94 -10.69 -6.10
CA LYS A 300 -18.92 -11.70 -5.69
C LYS A 300 -19.54 -11.41 -4.32
N SER A 301 -18.94 -10.53 -3.52
CA SER A 301 -19.42 -10.19 -2.17
C SER A 301 -20.58 -9.20 -2.22
N ASP A 302 -21.46 -9.30 -1.23
CA ASP A 302 -22.57 -8.35 -1.01
C ASP A 302 -22.10 -7.04 -0.39
N LEU A 303 -20.94 -7.09 0.30
CA LEU A 303 -20.33 -5.94 0.96
C LEU A 303 -18.80 -6.03 0.96
N PHE A 304 -18.16 -4.96 0.57
CA PHE A 304 -16.75 -4.74 0.88
C PHE A 304 -16.63 -3.94 2.19
N ALA A 305 -15.97 -4.50 3.18
CA ALA A 305 -15.80 -3.86 4.48
C ALA A 305 -14.33 -3.56 4.77
N LEU A 306 -14.01 -2.33 5.22
CA LEU A 306 -12.68 -1.92 5.63
C LEU A 306 -12.72 -1.34 7.05
N TYR A 307 -12.03 -2.00 8.00
CA TYR A 307 -12.06 -1.62 9.42
C TYR A 307 -10.71 -1.04 9.89
N SER A 308 -10.10 -0.19 9.06
CA SER A 308 -8.74 0.32 9.29
C SER A 308 -8.72 1.44 10.35
N ALA A 309 -7.60 1.52 11.10
CA ALA A 309 -7.32 2.62 12.01
C ALA A 309 -6.97 3.92 11.26
N TYR A 310 -6.24 3.80 10.15
CA TYR A 310 -5.87 4.92 9.29
C TYR A 310 -5.56 4.44 7.86
N GLU A 311 -5.84 5.30 6.89
CA GLU A 311 -5.55 5.12 5.47
C GLU A 311 -5.11 6.44 4.83
N GLY A 312 -4.32 6.34 3.77
CA GLY A 312 -3.98 7.49 2.92
C GLY A 312 -4.99 7.70 1.80
N TYR A 313 -5.12 6.70 0.93
CA TYR A 313 -6.07 6.58 -0.18
C TYR A 313 -6.09 5.11 -0.63
N PRO A 314 -6.79 4.22 0.10
CA PRO A 314 -6.70 2.78 -0.10
C PRO A 314 -7.24 2.35 -1.48
N LEU A 315 -6.42 1.62 -2.25
CA LEU A 315 -6.82 1.12 -3.57
C LEU A 315 -8.08 0.24 -3.50
N VAL A 316 -8.16 -0.62 -2.51
CA VAL A 316 -9.24 -1.59 -2.35
C VAL A 316 -10.63 -0.97 -2.27
N ILE A 317 -10.75 0.26 -1.75
CA ILE A 317 -12.01 1.02 -1.79
C ILE A 317 -12.35 1.44 -3.23
N GLY A 318 -11.37 1.96 -3.98
CA GLY A 318 -11.57 2.32 -5.39
C GLY A 318 -11.90 1.08 -6.23
N GLU A 319 -11.25 -0.04 -5.97
CA GLU A 319 -11.50 -1.34 -6.62
C GLU A 319 -12.93 -1.83 -6.35
N ALA A 320 -13.40 -1.76 -5.10
CA ALA A 320 -14.78 -2.10 -4.74
C ALA A 320 -15.81 -1.18 -5.44
N LEU A 321 -15.55 0.13 -5.50
CA LEU A 321 -16.42 1.09 -6.18
C LEU A 321 -16.49 0.83 -7.70
N ILE A 322 -15.35 0.52 -8.36
CA ILE A 322 -15.27 0.15 -9.77
C ILE A 322 -16.11 -1.11 -10.05
N LEU A 323 -16.05 -2.09 -9.16
CA LEU A 323 -16.80 -3.35 -9.24
C LEU A 323 -18.25 -3.20 -8.76
N LYS A 324 -18.68 -2.00 -8.36
CA LYS A 324 -20.02 -1.70 -7.84
C LYS A 324 -20.41 -2.54 -6.59
N THR A 325 -19.43 -3.01 -5.84
CA THR A 325 -19.64 -3.68 -4.56
C THR A 325 -19.88 -2.62 -3.50
N PRO A 326 -21.00 -2.66 -2.75
CA PRO A 326 -21.27 -1.72 -1.66
C PRO A 326 -20.12 -1.66 -0.66
N VAL A 327 -19.85 -0.47 -0.11
CA VAL A 327 -18.71 -0.23 0.79
C VAL A 327 -19.19 0.15 2.18
N LEU A 328 -18.64 -0.49 3.23
CA LEU A 328 -18.71 -0.04 4.61
C LEU A 328 -17.29 0.15 5.15
N THR A 329 -16.97 1.32 5.67
CA THR A 329 -15.64 1.58 6.21
C THR A 329 -15.70 2.36 7.52
N THR A 330 -14.68 2.16 8.38
CA THR A 330 -14.39 3.11 9.47
C THR A 330 -13.93 4.43 8.88
N HIS A 331 -14.08 5.51 9.65
CA HIS A 331 -13.64 6.82 9.23
C HIS A 331 -12.09 6.86 9.10
N TYR A 332 -11.60 7.28 7.94
CA TYR A 332 -10.22 7.69 7.70
C TYR A 332 -10.20 9.04 6.96
N ALA A 333 -9.09 9.75 7.03
CA ALA A 333 -9.04 11.15 6.61
C ALA A 333 -9.54 11.41 5.17
N ALA A 334 -9.24 10.51 4.23
CA ALA A 334 -9.65 10.62 2.82
C ALA A 334 -10.98 9.92 2.50
N ALA A 335 -11.69 9.36 3.47
CA ALA A 335 -12.89 8.54 3.20
C ALA A 335 -13.96 9.31 2.42
N LYS A 336 -14.28 10.54 2.84
CA LYS A 336 -15.27 11.40 2.17
C LYS A 336 -14.80 11.93 0.80
N GLU A 337 -13.49 11.98 0.58
CA GLU A 337 -12.88 12.34 -0.71
C GLU A 337 -12.94 11.18 -1.70
N GLN A 338 -12.81 9.94 -1.20
CA GLN A 338 -12.72 8.74 -2.02
C GLN A 338 -14.08 8.08 -2.30
N ILE A 339 -15.01 8.13 -1.35
CA ILE A 339 -16.32 7.47 -1.43
C ILE A 339 -17.39 8.51 -1.76
N PRO A 340 -17.93 8.52 -3.00
CA PRO A 340 -19.00 9.44 -3.38
C PRO A 340 -20.25 9.21 -2.53
N LYS A 341 -21.02 10.29 -2.33
CA LYS A 341 -22.28 10.22 -1.56
C LYS A 341 -23.22 9.16 -2.17
N GLY A 342 -23.69 8.24 -1.34
CA GLY A 342 -24.58 7.15 -1.77
C GLY A 342 -23.87 5.88 -2.26
N CYS A 343 -22.53 5.89 -2.40
CA CYS A 343 -21.76 4.72 -2.85
C CYS A 343 -21.19 3.88 -1.71
N GLY A 344 -21.37 4.31 -0.45
CA GLY A 344 -20.90 3.57 0.72
C GLY A 344 -21.26 4.26 2.02
N ILE A 345 -21.01 3.56 3.12
CA ILE A 345 -21.22 4.02 4.50
C ILE A 345 -19.85 4.24 5.14
N ILE A 346 -19.66 5.44 5.71
CA ILE A 346 -18.47 5.80 6.48
C ILE A 346 -18.90 5.91 7.92
N ALA A 347 -18.49 4.96 8.75
CA ALA A 347 -18.85 4.93 10.17
C ALA A 347 -17.86 5.74 11.01
N ASP A 348 -18.34 6.71 11.77
CA ASP A 348 -17.52 7.58 12.61
C ASP A 348 -17.15 6.93 13.96
N SER A 349 -17.69 5.75 14.26
CA SER A 349 -17.38 4.96 15.46
C SER A 349 -17.54 3.45 15.24
N ASP A 350 -16.92 2.65 16.10
CA ASP A 350 -17.08 1.19 16.10
C ASP A 350 -18.53 0.77 16.36
N GLY A 351 -19.28 1.56 17.13
CA GLY A 351 -20.71 1.34 17.38
C GLY A 351 -21.56 1.57 16.14
N GLU A 352 -21.28 2.63 15.40
CA GLU A 352 -21.95 2.93 14.14
C GLU A 352 -21.62 1.90 13.06
N PHE A 353 -20.35 1.48 12.98
CA PHE A 353 -19.94 0.42 12.06
C PHE A 353 -20.73 -0.88 12.32
N LEU A 354 -20.80 -1.31 13.58
CA LEU A 354 -21.55 -2.51 13.96
C LEU A 354 -23.05 -2.36 13.64
N LYS A 355 -23.66 -1.21 13.97
CA LYS A 355 -25.09 -0.94 13.71
C LYS A 355 -25.38 -0.97 12.21
N SER A 356 -24.55 -0.31 11.40
CA SER A 356 -24.71 -0.28 9.96
C SER A 356 -24.56 -1.67 9.34
N LEU A 357 -23.55 -2.43 9.79
CA LEU A 357 -23.34 -3.80 9.34
C LEU A 357 -24.49 -4.73 9.69
N ALA A 358 -24.99 -4.65 10.95
CA ALA A 358 -26.14 -5.42 11.38
C ALA A 358 -27.41 -5.12 10.56
N ALA A 359 -27.65 -3.85 10.21
CA ALA A 359 -28.77 -3.45 9.37
C ALA A 359 -28.63 -4.00 7.94
N LEU A 360 -27.44 -3.96 7.34
CA LEU A 360 -27.18 -4.52 6.02
C LEU A 360 -27.42 -6.03 5.96
N ILE A 361 -26.95 -6.78 6.97
CA ILE A 361 -27.15 -8.23 7.03
C ILE A 361 -28.63 -8.59 7.20
N ARG A 362 -29.38 -7.85 8.03
CA ARG A 362 -30.82 -8.12 8.26
C ARG A 362 -31.71 -7.73 7.09
N GLY A 363 -31.26 -6.81 6.25
CA GLY A 363 -32.01 -6.33 5.08
C GLY A 363 -31.77 -7.16 3.81
N HIS A 364 -30.89 -8.15 3.89
CA HIS A 364 -30.58 -9.08 2.80
C HIS A 364 -31.51 -10.29 2.86
#